data_0e8efc4ecde9c4132f15f99829c1efcc
#
_entry.id   0e8efc4ecde9c4132f15f99829c1efcc
#
_cell.length_a   1.000
_cell.length_b   1.000
_cell.length_c   1.000
_cell.angle_alpha   90.00
_cell.angle_beta   90.00
_cell.angle_gamma   90.00
#
_symmetry.space_group_name_H-M   'P 1'
#
loop_
_entity.id
_entity.type
_entity.pdbx_description
1 polymer ?
#
loop_
_entity_poly.entity_id
_entity_poly.type
_entity_poly.pdbx_seq_one_letter_code
_entity_poly.pdbx_strand_id
1 'polypeptide(L)'
;WFPIGPDAETFGQRQQHFVTTAVKAGRDPADLTTAIYLTVAIKADAAAAEASIDHYLHNYYGAPPAVMRSFQGCCGGSIDKVIAFIRGYVTAGANHVVLRLVGDHEVMLRELAARRDELMQ
;
A
#
# COMPACT_ATOMS: atom_id res chain seq x y z
N TRP A 1 8.65 -4.37 -11.14
CA TRP A 1 7.35 -3.79 -11.50
C TRP A 1 6.77 -3.05 -10.30
N PHE A 2 6.51 -1.75 -10.45
CA PHE A 2 6.10 -0.87 -9.37
C PHE A 2 4.92 0.00 -9.83
N PRO A 3 3.70 -0.55 -9.86
CA PRO A 3 2.50 0.20 -10.21
C PRO A 3 1.98 1.00 -9.02
N ILE A 4 1.07 1.92 -9.30
CA ILE A 4 0.09 2.41 -8.33
C ILE A 4 -1.24 1.66 -8.58
N GLY A 5 -2.03 1.47 -7.55
CA GLY A 5 -3.31 0.77 -7.66
C GLY A 5 -4.22 1.06 -6.47
N PRO A 6 -5.53 1.28 -6.72
CA PRO A 6 -6.46 1.72 -5.68
C PRO A 6 -6.82 0.62 -4.68
N ASP A 7 -6.73 -0.65 -5.07
CA ASP A 7 -7.11 -1.80 -4.27
C ASP A 7 -6.27 -3.05 -4.59
N ALA A 8 -6.28 -4.00 -3.66
CA ALA A 8 -5.50 -5.22 -3.74
C ALA A 8 -5.99 -6.17 -4.85
N GLU A 9 -7.28 -6.17 -5.17
CA GLU A 9 -7.85 -7.02 -6.23
C GLU A 9 -7.31 -6.58 -7.60
N THR A 10 -7.42 -5.30 -7.92
CA THR A 10 -6.88 -4.72 -9.15
C THR A 10 -5.37 -4.94 -9.26
N PHE A 11 -4.64 -4.75 -8.16
CA PHE A 11 -3.21 -5.05 -8.11
C PHE A 11 -2.92 -6.51 -8.44
N GLY A 12 -3.64 -7.46 -7.81
CA GLY A 12 -3.45 -8.90 -8.00
C GLY A 12 -3.69 -9.34 -9.45
N GLN A 13 -4.75 -8.84 -10.09
CA GLN A 13 -5.03 -9.13 -11.50
C GLN A 13 -3.89 -8.65 -12.42
N ARG A 14 -3.38 -7.45 -12.19
CA ARG A 14 -2.27 -6.88 -12.97
C ARG A 14 -0.96 -7.60 -12.69
N GLN A 15 -0.70 -7.96 -11.44
CA GLN A 15 0.48 -8.72 -11.02
C GLN A 15 0.51 -10.09 -11.70
N GLN A 16 -0.60 -10.80 -11.71
CA GLN A 16 -0.69 -12.10 -12.38
C GLN A 16 -0.42 -11.98 -13.89
N HIS A 17 -0.95 -10.96 -14.54
CA HIS A 17 -0.68 -10.67 -15.94
C HIS A 17 0.80 -10.36 -16.18
N PHE A 18 1.40 -9.53 -15.33
CA PHE A 18 2.82 -9.18 -15.40
C PHE A 18 3.71 -10.43 -15.28
N VAL A 19 3.51 -11.25 -14.25
CA VAL A 19 4.30 -12.48 -14.02
C VAL A 19 4.14 -13.46 -15.20
N THR A 20 2.90 -13.69 -15.64
CA THR A 20 2.63 -14.58 -16.78
C THR A 20 3.35 -14.11 -18.05
N THR A 21 3.35 -12.81 -18.31
CA THR A 21 4.02 -12.24 -19.50
C THR A 21 5.52 -12.35 -19.38
N ALA A 22 6.09 -12.08 -18.20
CA ALA A 22 7.53 -12.20 -17.95
C ALA A 22 8.01 -13.64 -18.11
N VAL A 23 7.27 -14.62 -17.59
CA VAL A 23 7.58 -16.06 -17.74
C VAL A 23 7.54 -16.48 -19.22
N LYS A 24 6.53 -16.04 -19.98
CA LYS A 24 6.46 -16.29 -21.43
C LYS A 24 7.64 -15.69 -22.18
N ALA A 25 8.22 -14.60 -21.67
CA ALA A 25 9.44 -13.97 -22.21
C ALA A 25 10.75 -14.60 -21.70
N GLY A 26 10.67 -15.72 -20.97
CA GLY A 26 11.84 -16.46 -20.48
C GLY A 26 12.45 -15.93 -19.17
N ARG A 27 11.72 -15.09 -18.41
CA ARG A 27 12.18 -14.63 -17.10
C ARG A 27 11.80 -15.63 -16.00
N ASP A 28 12.70 -15.79 -15.04
CA ASP A 28 12.38 -16.55 -13.83
C ASP A 28 11.46 -15.71 -12.92
N PRO A 29 10.30 -16.22 -12.51
CA PRO A 29 9.41 -15.50 -11.59
C PRO A 29 10.08 -15.22 -10.24
N ALA A 30 11.05 -16.00 -9.79
CA ALA A 30 11.80 -15.76 -8.55
C ALA A 30 12.66 -14.48 -8.60
N ASP A 31 13.05 -14.04 -9.79
CA ASP A 31 13.83 -12.81 -10.01
C ASP A 31 12.95 -11.56 -10.13
N LEU A 32 11.63 -11.71 -10.07
CA LEU A 32 10.73 -10.60 -10.26
C LEU A 32 10.38 -9.91 -8.94
N THR A 33 10.62 -8.60 -8.88
CA THR A 33 10.09 -7.76 -7.79
C THR A 33 8.76 -7.14 -8.20
N THR A 34 7.73 -7.44 -7.42
CA THR A 34 6.39 -6.86 -7.57
C THR A 34 6.12 -5.93 -6.39
N ALA A 35 6.33 -4.64 -6.61
CA ALA A 35 6.22 -3.61 -5.58
C ALA A 35 4.89 -2.86 -5.66
N ILE A 36 4.43 -2.34 -4.53
CA ILE A 36 3.27 -1.44 -4.45
C ILE A 36 3.57 -0.24 -3.56
N TYR A 37 3.04 0.92 -3.92
CA TYR A 37 3.08 2.14 -3.12
C TYR A 37 1.75 2.37 -2.44
N LEU A 38 1.76 2.49 -1.11
CA LEU A 38 0.57 2.69 -0.29
C LEU A 38 0.73 3.90 0.63
N THR A 39 -0.34 4.67 0.80
CA THR A 39 -0.40 5.80 1.72
C THR A 39 -1.20 5.43 2.95
N VAL A 40 -0.59 5.53 4.13
CA VAL A 40 -1.21 5.09 5.39
C VAL A 40 -1.09 6.13 6.49
N ALA A 41 -2.11 6.17 7.36
CA ALA A 41 -2.10 6.94 8.60
C ALA A 41 -2.59 6.07 9.76
N ILE A 42 -1.83 6.02 10.85
CA ILE A 42 -2.16 5.23 12.04
C ILE A 42 -2.65 6.17 13.14
N LYS A 43 -3.91 6.04 13.51
CA LYS A 43 -4.55 6.75 14.64
C LYS A 43 -5.64 5.88 15.23
N ALA A 44 -5.89 6.03 16.54
CA ALA A 44 -7.01 5.35 17.20
C ALA A 44 -8.37 5.76 16.60
N ASP A 45 -8.53 7.05 16.28
CA ASP A 45 -9.71 7.57 15.57
C ASP A 45 -9.52 7.38 14.05
N ALA A 46 -10.29 6.46 13.48
CA ALA A 46 -10.24 6.14 12.06
C ALA A 46 -10.66 7.33 11.18
N ALA A 47 -11.64 8.13 11.58
CA ALA A 47 -12.07 9.30 10.82
C ALA A 47 -10.97 10.37 10.80
N ALA A 48 -10.29 10.60 11.92
CA ALA A 48 -9.15 11.52 12.00
C ALA A 48 -7.95 11.02 11.15
N ALA A 49 -7.71 9.71 11.11
CA ALA A 49 -6.67 9.12 10.27
C ALA A 49 -6.96 9.34 8.77
N GLU A 50 -8.19 9.06 8.34
CA GLU A 50 -8.62 9.25 6.94
C GLU A 50 -8.58 10.74 6.55
N ALA A 51 -9.03 11.65 7.43
CA ALA A 51 -8.94 13.09 7.20
C ALA A 51 -7.48 13.58 7.06
N SER A 52 -6.55 13.00 7.81
CA SER A 52 -5.11 13.30 7.67
C SER A 52 -4.58 12.91 6.29
N ILE A 53 -5.02 11.76 5.76
CA ILE A 53 -4.66 11.32 4.41
C ILE A 53 -5.22 12.28 3.37
N ASP A 54 -6.50 12.66 3.48
CA ASP A 54 -7.12 13.59 2.54
C ASP A 54 -6.41 14.94 2.52
N HIS A 55 -6.07 15.47 3.69
CA HIS A 55 -5.28 16.69 3.81
C HIS A 55 -3.90 16.57 3.14
N TYR A 56 -3.20 15.47 3.39
CA TYR A 56 -1.92 15.19 2.74
C TYR A 56 -2.05 15.11 1.21
N LEU A 57 -3.01 14.35 0.69
CA LEU A 57 -3.22 14.17 -0.74
C LEU A 57 -3.50 15.50 -1.44
N HIS A 58 -4.39 16.32 -0.84
CA HIS A 58 -4.72 17.65 -1.37
C HIS A 58 -3.49 18.55 -1.42
N ASN A 59 -2.75 18.65 -0.33
CA ASN A 59 -1.61 19.57 -0.24
C ASN A 59 -0.40 19.13 -1.08
N TYR A 60 -0.17 17.83 -1.16
CA TYR A 60 0.99 17.28 -1.89
C TYR A 60 0.76 17.25 -3.40
N TYR A 61 -0.42 16.83 -3.85
CA TYR A 61 -0.73 16.66 -5.27
C TYR A 61 -1.48 17.84 -5.89
N GLY A 62 -2.05 18.72 -5.09
CA GLY A 62 -2.87 19.83 -5.59
C GLY A 62 -4.18 19.40 -6.27
N ALA A 63 -4.64 18.18 -5.98
CA ALA A 63 -5.83 17.56 -6.57
C ALA A 63 -6.84 17.15 -5.49
N PRO A 64 -8.13 17.01 -5.83
CA PRO A 64 -9.12 16.49 -4.88
C PRO A 64 -8.73 15.12 -4.34
N PRO A 65 -8.81 14.87 -3.03
CA PRO A 65 -8.43 13.58 -2.42
C PRO A 65 -9.12 12.37 -3.04
N ALA A 66 -10.40 12.48 -3.39
CA ALA A 66 -11.15 11.41 -4.04
C ALA A 66 -10.55 11.00 -5.39
N VAL A 67 -10.01 11.95 -6.15
CA VAL A 67 -9.30 11.67 -7.41
C VAL A 67 -8.02 10.89 -7.13
N MET A 68 -7.23 11.33 -6.16
CA MET A 68 -5.97 10.64 -5.81
C MET A 68 -6.22 9.23 -5.28
N ARG A 69 -7.25 9.03 -4.46
CA ARG A 69 -7.64 7.72 -3.95
C ARG A 69 -8.10 6.74 -5.04
N SER A 70 -8.55 7.24 -6.19
CA SER A 70 -8.89 6.38 -7.33
C SER A 70 -7.66 5.80 -8.04
N PHE A 71 -6.47 6.36 -7.79
CA PHE A 71 -5.22 5.91 -8.39
C PHE A 71 -4.33 5.11 -7.47
N GLN A 72 -4.37 5.38 -6.15
CA GLN A 72 -3.46 4.77 -5.20
C GLN A 72 -4.18 4.22 -3.98
N GLY A 73 -3.66 3.15 -3.41
CA GLY A 73 -4.16 2.56 -2.17
C GLY A 73 -3.88 3.45 -0.96
N CYS A 74 -4.94 3.79 -0.24
CA CYS A 74 -4.88 4.61 0.97
C CYS A 74 -5.66 3.96 2.11
N CYS A 75 -5.11 3.97 3.31
CA CYS A 75 -5.78 3.45 4.50
C CYS A 75 -5.43 4.23 5.75
N GLY A 76 -6.44 4.80 6.40
CA GLY A 76 -6.32 5.41 7.72
C GLY A 76 -7.07 4.62 8.79
N GLY A 77 -6.52 4.51 9.98
CA GLY A 77 -7.17 3.84 11.13
C GLY A 77 -6.20 3.27 12.14
N SER A 78 -6.68 2.29 12.91
CA SER A 78 -5.84 1.57 13.87
C SER A 78 -4.70 0.81 13.17
N ILE A 79 -3.66 0.47 13.95
CA ILE A 79 -2.56 -0.33 13.44
C ILE A 79 -3.05 -1.67 12.85
N ASP A 80 -4.04 -2.33 13.47
CA ASP A 80 -4.61 -3.58 12.97
C ASP A 80 -5.27 -3.41 11.60
N LYS A 81 -6.03 -2.33 11.41
CA LYS A 81 -6.64 -2.01 10.13
C LYS A 81 -5.59 -1.77 9.03
N VAL A 82 -4.55 -1.02 9.35
CA VAL A 82 -3.45 -0.73 8.42
C VAL A 82 -2.68 -2.00 8.06
N ILE A 83 -2.39 -2.87 9.03
CA ILE A 83 -1.74 -4.16 8.77
C ILE A 83 -2.61 -5.04 7.88
N ALA A 84 -3.90 -5.17 8.17
CA ALA A 84 -4.82 -5.95 7.34
C ALA A 84 -4.89 -5.43 5.90
N PHE A 85 -4.89 -4.11 5.72
CA PHE A 85 -4.85 -3.46 4.41
C PHE A 85 -3.56 -3.79 3.63
N ILE A 86 -2.38 -3.68 4.26
CA ILE A 86 -1.10 -4.02 3.64
C ILE A 86 -1.06 -5.50 3.26
N ARG A 87 -1.51 -6.39 4.16
CA ARG A 87 -1.56 -7.84 3.90
C ARG A 87 -2.45 -8.20 2.71
N GLY A 88 -3.50 -7.43 2.45
CA GLY A 88 -4.30 -7.62 1.23
C GLY A 88 -3.46 -7.56 -0.04
N TYR A 89 -2.54 -6.60 -0.13
CA TYR A 89 -1.62 -6.50 -1.28
C TYR A 89 -0.53 -7.59 -1.28
N VAL A 90 0.00 -7.95 -0.12
CA VAL A 90 0.97 -9.06 0.00
C VAL A 90 0.33 -10.37 -0.46
N THR A 91 -0.89 -10.66 -0.02
CA THR A 91 -1.67 -11.83 -0.46
C THR A 91 -1.96 -11.78 -1.97
N ALA A 92 -2.16 -10.59 -2.53
CA ALA A 92 -2.36 -10.38 -3.95
C ALA A 92 -1.06 -10.46 -4.78
N GLY A 93 0.10 -10.71 -4.15
CA GLY A 93 1.37 -10.97 -4.82
C GLY A 93 2.40 -9.85 -4.74
N ALA A 94 2.20 -8.83 -3.91
CA ALA A 94 3.26 -7.86 -3.63
C ALA A 94 4.35 -8.50 -2.76
N ASN A 95 5.59 -8.49 -3.25
CA ASN A 95 6.75 -8.93 -2.48
C ASN A 95 7.65 -7.76 -2.00
N HIS A 96 7.24 -6.53 -2.32
CA HIS A 96 7.86 -5.30 -1.84
C HIS A 96 6.79 -4.23 -1.63
N VAL A 97 6.72 -3.65 -0.44
CA VAL A 97 5.74 -2.61 -0.10
C VAL A 97 6.46 -1.31 0.27
N VAL A 98 6.13 -0.24 -0.44
CA VAL A 98 6.62 1.11 -0.15
C VAL A 98 5.50 1.88 0.55
N LEU A 99 5.77 2.38 1.75
CA LEU A 99 4.79 3.10 2.54
C LEU A 99 5.07 4.60 2.57
N ARG A 100 4.06 5.39 2.22
CA ARG A 100 4.00 6.80 2.56
C ARG A 100 3.27 6.92 3.90
N LEU A 101 4.01 7.29 4.93
CA LEU A 101 3.47 7.51 6.26
C LEU A 101 2.94 8.94 6.37
N VAL A 102 1.68 9.10 6.80
CA VAL A 102 1.04 10.39 7.04
C VAL A 102 0.83 10.55 8.54
N GLY A 103 1.59 11.45 9.17
CA GLY A 103 1.58 11.69 10.61
C GLY A 103 2.98 11.66 11.22
N ASP A 104 3.08 11.22 12.48
CA ASP A 104 4.35 11.05 13.18
C ASP A 104 5.09 9.81 12.64
N HIS A 105 6.08 10.06 11.80
CA HIS A 105 6.81 8.98 11.12
C HIS A 105 7.57 8.07 12.09
N GLU A 106 8.14 8.63 13.17
CA GLU A 106 8.91 7.83 14.11
C GLU A 106 8.01 6.86 14.89
N VAL A 107 6.88 7.36 15.39
CA VAL A 107 5.90 6.53 16.10
C VAL A 107 5.34 5.46 15.17
N MET A 108 4.91 5.83 13.97
CA MET A 108 4.35 4.88 12.99
C MET A 108 5.36 3.82 12.57
N LEU A 109 6.62 4.19 12.36
CA LEU A 109 7.68 3.24 12.01
C LEU A 109 7.93 2.24 13.14
N ARG A 110 7.93 2.69 14.40
CA ARG A 110 8.09 1.80 15.57
C ARG A 110 6.92 0.81 15.68
N GLU A 111 5.69 1.28 15.52
CA GLU A 111 4.49 0.43 15.56
C GLU A 111 4.51 -0.63 14.43
N LEU A 112 4.84 -0.24 13.21
CA LEU A 112 4.92 -1.15 12.07
C LEU A 112 6.09 -2.13 12.23
N ALA A 113 7.26 -1.68 12.70
CA ALA A 113 8.42 -2.53 12.91
C ALA A 113 8.18 -3.59 14.00
N ALA A 114 7.46 -3.24 15.07
CA ALA A 114 7.09 -4.18 16.14
C ALA A 114 6.19 -5.32 15.63
N ARG A 115 5.50 -5.13 14.51
CA ARG A 115 4.57 -6.10 13.91
C ARG A 115 5.01 -6.54 12.51
N ARG A 116 6.30 -6.42 12.20
CA ARG A 116 6.86 -6.72 10.87
C ARG A 116 6.51 -8.13 10.38
N ASP A 117 6.57 -9.12 11.26
CA ASP A 117 6.31 -10.51 10.88
C ASP A 117 4.85 -10.74 10.43
N GLU A 118 3.93 -9.90 10.91
CA GLU A 118 2.53 -9.94 10.49
C GLU A 118 2.31 -9.32 9.11
N LEU A 119 3.16 -8.37 8.71
CA LEU A 119 3.01 -7.63 7.44
C LEU A 119 3.29 -8.50 6.21
N MET A 120 4.20 -9.47 6.35
CA MET A 120 4.70 -10.28 5.23
C MET A 120 4.17 -11.72 5.23
N GLN A 121 3.20 -11.98 6.06
CA GLN A 121 2.45 -13.23 6.08
C GLN A 121 1.20 -13.10 5.23
#